data_1e14e9059625fc67e92a94c6eabc5a8f
#
_entry.id   1e14e9059625fc67e92a94c6eabc5a8f
#
_cell.length_a   1.000
_cell.length_b   1.000
_cell.length_c   1.000
_cell.angle_alpha   90.00
_cell.angle_beta   90.00
_cell.angle_gamma   90.00
#
_symmetry.space_group_name_H-M   'P 1'
#
loop_
_entity.id
_entity.type
_entity.pdbx_description
1 polymer ?
#
loop_
_entity_poly.entity_id
_entity_poly.type
_entity_poly.pdbx_seq_one_letter_code
_entity_poly.pdbx_strand_id
1 'polypeptide(L)'
;MKYAIIIPDGAADGPLDDLKGLTPLQAAYTPNMDAVVAEGHIGTTRNIPDSLAPGSDVAIESLLGYDPREVYTGRAPLEASARSIPVGDDDWVFRCNLVTIIEGVMEDHSAGHISTEEASALLEQLAAGLNLPEAAFYPGVGYRHLLVLRGDYKVTTTPPHQILGQKAADHLPSGRGSKVLREIIARSGQLFAGSEINTVRRELGENPATSVWLWGQGQKPQLASFASKYGLKRGAAITAVDLVRGLARLIGWDTIAVEGATAWLDTNYAGKGAAAVEAISNYDIVLVHVEAPDEASHAGNIAAKVKAIEAIDRHVVGPVLQRLKAEGEGHWRILVLPDHPTPCATRDHTRDPVPFAIAGAGVKRVVTQTAFSEPVAAASDLHIRRGSDLMEYFLSVR
;
A
#
# COMPACT_ATOMS: atom_id res chain seq x y z
N MET A 1 11.74 22.46 -12.19
CA MET A 1 12.05 21.05 -12.54
C MET A 1 10.83 20.19 -12.25
N LYS A 2 10.51 19.21 -13.10
CA LYS A 2 9.40 18.26 -12.94
C LYS A 2 9.92 16.88 -12.59
N TYR A 3 9.24 16.20 -11.67
CA TYR A 3 9.62 14.87 -11.21
C TYR A 3 8.45 13.91 -11.37
N ALA A 4 8.73 12.68 -11.80
CA ALA A 4 7.74 11.60 -11.77
C ALA A 4 8.34 10.36 -11.11
N ILE A 5 7.53 9.68 -10.29
CA ILE A 5 7.84 8.40 -9.66
C ILE A 5 6.77 7.41 -10.12
N ILE A 6 7.18 6.29 -10.69
CA ILE A 6 6.26 5.23 -11.13
C ILE A 6 6.59 3.96 -10.36
N ILE A 7 5.60 3.44 -9.64
CA ILE A 7 5.72 2.26 -8.78
C ILE A 7 4.83 1.15 -9.36
N PRO A 8 5.39 0.20 -10.11
CA PRO A 8 4.78 -1.09 -10.38
C PRO A 8 4.91 -1.96 -9.11
N ASP A 9 3.89 -1.89 -8.23
CA ASP A 9 3.89 -2.54 -6.92
C ASP A 9 4.15 -4.03 -7.03
N GLY A 10 5.03 -4.55 -6.18
CA GLY A 10 5.37 -5.96 -6.10
C GLY A 10 5.94 -6.58 -7.38
N ALA A 11 6.34 -5.78 -8.38
CA ALA A 11 6.74 -6.29 -9.70
C ALA A 11 8.04 -7.11 -9.66
N ALA A 12 8.95 -6.85 -8.71
CA ALA A 12 10.19 -7.61 -8.58
C ALA A 12 9.94 -9.06 -8.13
N ASP A 13 10.75 -9.98 -8.66
CA ASP A 13 10.61 -11.43 -8.43
C ASP A 13 11.96 -12.13 -8.63
N GLY A 14 12.03 -13.41 -8.25
CA GLY A 14 13.10 -14.31 -8.64
C GLY A 14 12.91 -14.92 -10.05
N PRO A 15 13.91 -15.67 -10.53
CA PRO A 15 13.78 -16.47 -11.74
C PRO A 15 12.71 -17.55 -11.57
N LEU A 16 11.86 -17.74 -12.60
CA LEU A 16 10.74 -18.69 -12.60
C LEU A 16 10.90 -19.72 -13.71
N ASP A 17 10.66 -21.00 -13.41
CA ASP A 17 10.75 -22.09 -14.38
C ASP A 17 9.76 -21.89 -15.55
N ASP A 18 8.54 -21.44 -15.27
CA ASP A 18 7.51 -21.11 -16.27
C ASP A 18 7.96 -20.02 -17.25
N LEU A 19 8.91 -19.19 -16.86
CA LEU A 19 9.54 -18.16 -17.70
C LEU A 19 10.94 -18.58 -18.20
N LYS A 20 11.25 -19.88 -18.19
CA LYS A 20 12.54 -20.45 -18.62
C LYS A 20 13.74 -19.88 -17.85
N GLY A 21 13.55 -19.63 -16.55
CA GLY A 21 14.58 -19.07 -15.68
C GLY A 21 14.72 -17.55 -15.75
N LEU A 22 13.80 -16.84 -16.39
CA LEU A 22 13.74 -15.37 -16.37
C LEU A 22 12.87 -14.90 -15.20
N THR A 23 13.13 -13.67 -14.74
CA THR A 23 12.20 -12.97 -13.85
C THR A 23 11.01 -12.39 -14.65
N PRO A 24 9.88 -12.05 -14.03
CA PRO A 24 8.78 -11.35 -14.71
C PRO A 24 9.21 -10.04 -15.36
N LEU A 25 10.13 -9.26 -14.75
CA LEU A 25 10.67 -8.03 -15.35
C LEU A 25 11.54 -8.33 -16.58
N GLN A 26 12.27 -9.44 -16.60
CA GLN A 26 13.05 -9.85 -17.78
C GLN A 26 12.15 -10.39 -18.93
N ALA A 27 11.04 -11.04 -18.56
CA ALA A 27 10.14 -11.65 -19.54
C ALA A 27 9.15 -10.65 -20.16
N ALA A 28 8.82 -9.58 -19.44
CA ALA A 28 7.90 -8.54 -19.89
C ALA A 28 8.51 -7.68 -21.00
N TYR A 29 7.71 -7.30 -21.98
CA TYR A 29 8.11 -6.33 -23.00
C TYR A 29 7.92 -4.90 -22.50
N THR A 30 9.01 -4.26 -22.08
CA THR A 30 9.02 -2.97 -21.36
C THR A 30 9.92 -1.92 -22.01
N PRO A 31 9.69 -1.57 -23.29
CA PRO A 31 10.60 -0.68 -24.04
C PRO A 31 10.70 0.73 -23.44
N ASN A 32 9.70 1.20 -22.70
CA ASN A 32 9.75 2.52 -22.08
C ASN A 32 10.55 2.52 -20.78
N MET A 33 10.44 1.47 -19.95
CA MET A 33 11.31 1.28 -18.78
C MET A 33 12.76 1.08 -19.21
N ASP A 34 13.00 0.31 -20.29
CA ASP A 34 14.30 0.12 -20.89
C ASP A 34 14.88 1.44 -21.41
N ALA A 35 14.04 2.32 -21.99
CA ALA A 35 14.47 3.65 -22.41
C ALA A 35 14.90 4.52 -21.22
N VAL A 36 14.23 4.42 -20.06
CA VAL A 36 14.65 5.11 -18.82
C VAL A 36 16.05 4.63 -18.41
N VAL A 37 16.32 3.31 -18.45
CA VAL A 37 17.63 2.74 -18.16
C VAL A 37 18.68 3.24 -19.17
N ALA A 38 18.37 3.15 -20.46
CA ALA A 38 19.31 3.51 -21.54
C ALA A 38 19.64 5.01 -21.58
N GLU A 39 18.75 5.87 -21.11
CA GLU A 39 18.95 7.33 -21.03
C GLU A 39 19.51 7.78 -19.67
N GLY A 40 19.67 6.87 -18.72
CA GLY A 40 20.07 7.19 -17.36
C GLY A 40 20.91 6.10 -16.69
N HIS A 41 20.50 5.71 -15.51
CA HIS A 41 21.19 4.73 -14.68
C HIS A 41 20.19 3.80 -13.99
N ILE A 42 20.53 2.52 -13.90
CA ILE A 42 19.81 1.52 -13.11
C ILE A 42 20.64 1.13 -11.89
N GLY A 43 19.97 0.84 -10.78
CA GLY A 43 20.59 0.38 -9.55
C GLY A 43 19.65 -0.47 -8.71
N THR A 44 20.06 -0.79 -7.49
CA THR A 44 19.21 -1.48 -6.52
C THR A 44 18.99 -0.64 -5.28
N THR A 45 17.79 -0.78 -4.67
CA THR A 45 17.45 -0.16 -3.39
C THR A 45 16.79 -1.16 -2.45
N ARG A 46 17.13 -1.07 -1.15
CA ARG A 46 16.48 -1.85 -0.09
C ARG A 46 15.49 -0.95 0.65
N ASN A 47 14.22 -1.09 0.32
CA ASN A 47 13.16 -0.23 0.87
C ASN A 47 12.63 -0.70 2.22
N ILE A 48 12.78 -1.99 2.54
CA ILE A 48 12.26 -2.58 3.79
C ILE A 48 13.39 -2.88 4.75
N PRO A 49 13.45 -2.22 5.93
CA PRO A 49 14.40 -2.55 6.98
C PRO A 49 14.18 -3.95 7.56
N ASP A 50 15.26 -4.61 8.01
CA ASP A 50 15.18 -5.97 8.58
C ASP A 50 14.29 -6.07 9.84
N SER A 51 14.12 -4.96 10.55
CA SER A 51 13.32 -4.89 11.79
C SER A 51 11.81 -4.79 11.58
N LEU A 52 11.34 -4.57 10.34
CA LEU A 52 9.93 -4.40 10.04
C LEU A 52 9.41 -5.51 9.13
N ALA A 53 8.13 -5.79 9.22
CA ALA A 53 7.47 -6.73 8.30
C ALA A 53 7.45 -6.15 6.88
N PRO A 54 7.62 -6.98 5.83
CA PRO A 54 7.49 -6.53 4.46
C PRO A 54 6.07 -6.08 4.15
N GLY A 55 5.95 -4.96 3.41
CA GLY A 55 4.69 -4.42 2.95
C GLY A 55 4.84 -3.05 2.31
N SER A 56 3.88 -2.69 1.45
CA SER A 56 3.88 -1.43 0.71
C SER A 56 3.86 -0.19 1.63
N ASP A 57 3.26 -0.30 2.84
CA ASP A 57 3.29 0.76 3.85
C ASP A 57 4.72 1.14 4.22
N VAL A 58 5.52 0.16 4.63
CA VAL A 58 6.92 0.36 5.01
C VAL A 58 7.78 0.74 3.82
N ALA A 59 7.59 0.05 2.67
CA ALA A 59 8.39 0.27 1.49
C ALA A 59 8.19 1.66 0.88
N ILE A 60 6.94 2.14 0.79
CA ILE A 60 6.62 3.45 0.21
C ILE A 60 7.03 4.59 1.15
N GLU A 61 6.88 4.45 2.48
CA GLU A 61 7.47 5.41 3.43
C GLU A 61 8.97 5.56 3.16
N SER A 62 9.68 4.43 3.05
CA SER A 62 11.11 4.41 2.80
C SER A 62 11.46 5.10 1.49
N LEU A 63 10.89 4.68 0.37
CA LEU A 63 11.23 5.25 -0.95
C LEU A 63 10.86 6.74 -1.09
N LEU A 64 9.90 7.24 -0.31
CA LEU A 64 9.59 8.67 -0.22
C LEU A 64 10.55 9.43 0.72
N GLY A 65 11.54 8.74 1.28
CA GLY A 65 12.62 9.33 2.05
C GLY A 65 12.33 9.48 3.53
N TYR A 66 11.36 8.78 4.06
CA TYR A 66 11.10 8.70 5.50
C TYR A 66 11.60 7.36 6.03
N ASP A 67 12.45 7.38 7.06
CA ASP A 67 12.94 6.12 7.64
C ASP A 67 11.81 5.41 8.40
N PRO A 68 11.32 4.25 7.94
CA PRO A 68 10.20 3.59 8.59
C PRO A 68 10.50 3.15 10.03
N ARG A 69 11.78 2.98 10.39
CA ARG A 69 12.17 2.63 11.76
C ARG A 69 11.86 3.75 12.75
N GLU A 70 11.75 4.99 12.26
CA GLU A 70 11.48 6.17 13.06
C GLU A 70 10.02 6.61 12.99
N VAL A 71 9.37 6.41 11.85
CA VAL A 71 8.07 7.02 11.57
C VAL A 71 6.91 6.04 11.47
N TYR A 72 7.17 4.76 11.16
CA TYR A 72 6.12 3.77 10.99
C TYR A 72 5.45 3.44 12.32
N THR A 73 4.17 3.68 12.42
CA THR A 73 3.37 3.45 13.63
C THR A 73 2.32 2.37 13.46
N GLY A 74 2.08 1.92 12.23
CA GLY A 74 1.08 0.91 11.89
C GLY A 74 0.23 1.29 10.67
N ARG A 75 -0.52 0.34 10.16
CA ARG A 75 -1.29 0.46 8.92
C ARG A 75 -2.57 1.28 9.07
N ALA A 76 -3.28 1.10 10.19
CA ALA A 76 -4.59 1.73 10.39
C ALA A 76 -4.56 3.28 10.37
N PRO A 77 -3.56 3.98 10.90
CA PRO A 77 -3.47 5.44 10.80
C PRO A 77 -3.34 5.95 9.37
N LEU A 78 -2.67 5.21 8.49
CA LEU A 78 -2.56 5.56 7.07
C LEU A 78 -3.93 5.48 6.38
N GLU A 79 -4.69 4.42 6.66
CA GLU A 79 -6.07 4.25 6.17
C GLU A 79 -7.00 5.34 6.71
N ALA A 80 -6.85 5.75 7.97
CA ALA A 80 -7.59 6.86 8.55
C ALA A 80 -7.29 8.19 7.83
N SER A 81 -6.01 8.45 7.55
CA SER A 81 -5.59 9.63 6.78
C SER A 81 -6.17 9.63 5.37
N ALA A 82 -6.17 8.48 4.68
CA ALA A 82 -6.76 8.34 3.35
C ALA A 82 -8.23 8.75 3.31
N ARG A 83 -8.96 8.46 4.38
CA ARG A 83 -10.37 8.75 4.55
C ARG A 83 -10.66 10.10 5.21
N SER A 84 -9.63 10.91 5.47
CA SER A 84 -9.74 12.19 6.18
C SER A 84 -10.40 12.06 7.57
N ILE A 85 -10.24 10.92 8.22
CA ILE A 85 -10.71 10.70 9.57
C ILE A 85 -9.82 11.51 10.52
N PRO A 86 -10.40 12.36 11.40
CA PRO A 86 -9.62 13.12 12.36
C PRO A 86 -9.00 12.18 13.40
N VAL A 87 -7.68 12.26 13.56
CA VAL A 87 -6.91 11.50 14.54
C VAL A 87 -6.07 12.49 15.34
N GLY A 88 -6.35 12.59 16.64
CA GLY A 88 -5.57 13.41 17.59
C GLY A 88 -4.26 12.74 17.99
N ASP A 89 -3.40 13.48 18.70
CA ASP A 89 -2.07 12.98 19.09
C ASP A 89 -2.12 11.86 20.13
N ASP A 90 -3.19 11.82 20.95
CA ASP A 90 -3.44 10.78 21.95
C ASP A 90 -4.34 9.66 21.46
N ASP A 91 -4.72 9.68 20.17
CA ASP A 91 -5.62 8.69 19.58
C ASP A 91 -4.83 7.53 18.97
N TRP A 92 -5.39 6.35 19.13
CA TRP A 92 -4.97 5.13 18.45
C TRP A 92 -6.00 4.72 17.41
N VAL A 93 -5.55 4.33 16.25
CA VAL A 93 -6.40 3.81 15.20
C VAL A 93 -6.22 2.30 15.12
N PHE A 94 -7.31 1.56 15.05
CA PHE A 94 -7.35 0.11 14.85
C PHE A 94 -8.13 -0.19 13.58
N ARG A 95 -7.69 -1.16 12.82
CA ARG A 95 -8.55 -1.82 11.84
C ARG A 95 -9.61 -2.59 12.61
N CYS A 96 -10.85 -2.49 12.18
CA CYS A 96 -12.01 -3.10 12.82
C CYS A 96 -12.75 -3.93 11.77
N ASN A 97 -12.47 -5.22 11.71
CA ASN A 97 -13.17 -6.12 10.81
C ASN A 97 -14.43 -6.67 11.47
N LEU A 98 -15.51 -6.81 10.70
CA LEU A 98 -16.59 -7.72 11.05
C LEU A 98 -16.18 -9.13 10.67
N VAL A 99 -16.30 -10.07 11.60
CA VAL A 99 -15.85 -11.45 11.44
C VAL A 99 -16.93 -12.45 11.87
N THR A 100 -16.81 -13.68 11.37
CA THR A 100 -17.61 -14.82 11.84
C THR A 100 -16.77 -15.72 12.73
N ILE A 101 -17.18 -15.85 13.98
CA ILE A 101 -16.63 -16.80 14.96
C ILE A 101 -17.72 -17.79 15.34
N ILE A 102 -17.50 -19.07 15.08
CA ILE A 102 -18.44 -20.17 15.41
C ILE A 102 -17.76 -21.10 16.40
N GLU A 103 -18.43 -21.40 17.49
CA GLU A 103 -17.90 -22.27 18.55
C GLU A 103 -16.49 -21.87 19.06
N GLY A 104 -16.21 -20.56 19.01
CA GLY A 104 -14.93 -19.99 19.41
C GLY A 104 -13.81 -20.08 18.36
N VAL A 105 -14.09 -20.57 17.16
CA VAL A 105 -13.17 -20.67 16.03
C VAL A 105 -13.41 -19.53 15.05
N MET A 106 -12.34 -18.92 14.54
CA MET A 106 -12.39 -17.91 13.47
C MET A 106 -12.74 -18.61 12.15
N GLU A 107 -14.01 -18.56 11.77
CA GLU A 107 -14.52 -19.22 10.57
C GLU A 107 -14.31 -18.37 9.32
N ASP A 108 -14.59 -17.05 9.42
CA ASP A 108 -14.51 -16.15 8.29
C ASP A 108 -14.11 -14.74 8.75
N HIS A 109 -13.02 -14.22 8.17
CA HIS A 109 -12.48 -12.89 8.47
C HIS A 109 -13.25 -11.75 7.80
N SER A 110 -14.23 -12.07 6.93
CA SER A 110 -15.02 -11.15 6.12
C SER A 110 -16.52 -11.13 6.46
N ALA A 111 -16.95 -11.96 7.41
CA ALA A 111 -18.37 -12.15 7.73
C ALA A 111 -19.22 -12.45 6.48
N GLY A 112 -18.77 -13.39 5.63
CA GLY A 112 -19.46 -13.76 4.40
C GLY A 112 -19.48 -12.65 3.36
N HIS A 113 -18.43 -11.85 3.30
CA HIS A 113 -18.38 -10.65 2.46
C HIS A 113 -19.59 -9.73 2.66
N ILE A 114 -19.92 -9.48 3.94
CA ILE A 114 -21.06 -8.63 4.35
C ILE A 114 -21.11 -7.33 3.55
N SER A 115 -22.31 -6.89 3.18
CA SER A 115 -22.51 -5.63 2.46
C SER A 115 -22.11 -4.42 3.30
N THR A 116 -21.82 -3.31 2.65
CA THR A 116 -21.45 -2.06 3.34
C THR A 116 -22.61 -1.52 4.17
N GLU A 117 -23.83 -1.66 3.68
CA GLU A 117 -25.06 -1.21 4.34
C GLU A 117 -25.31 -2.01 5.62
N GLU A 118 -25.28 -3.34 5.55
CA GLU A 118 -25.46 -4.22 6.72
C GLU A 118 -24.37 -3.97 7.77
N ALA A 119 -23.12 -3.87 7.32
CA ALA A 119 -21.96 -3.65 8.16
C ALA A 119 -22.04 -2.30 8.90
N SER A 120 -22.46 -1.24 8.22
CA SER A 120 -22.63 0.09 8.81
C SER A 120 -23.69 0.08 9.89
N ALA A 121 -24.84 -0.56 9.64
CA ALA A 121 -25.91 -0.67 10.64
C ALA A 121 -25.48 -1.48 11.88
N LEU A 122 -24.71 -2.56 11.72
CA LEU A 122 -24.14 -3.31 12.85
C LEU A 122 -23.14 -2.48 13.66
N LEU A 123 -22.32 -1.65 13.02
CA LEU A 123 -21.38 -0.78 13.72
C LEU A 123 -22.10 0.36 14.47
N GLU A 124 -23.16 0.92 13.92
CA GLU A 124 -24.00 1.90 14.61
C GLU A 124 -24.66 1.28 15.85
N GLN A 125 -25.18 0.06 15.72
CA GLN A 125 -25.70 -0.71 16.85
C GLN A 125 -24.63 -0.95 17.92
N LEU A 126 -23.40 -1.29 17.50
CA LEU A 126 -22.27 -1.50 18.40
C LEU A 126 -21.90 -0.21 19.13
N ALA A 127 -21.73 0.89 18.41
CA ALA A 127 -21.36 2.19 18.98
C ALA A 127 -22.38 2.66 20.03
N ALA A 128 -23.68 2.54 19.71
CA ALA A 128 -24.76 2.88 20.63
C ALA A 128 -24.78 1.96 21.87
N GLY A 129 -24.55 0.66 21.68
CA GLY A 129 -24.59 -0.32 22.76
C GLY A 129 -23.37 -0.29 23.69
N LEU A 130 -22.20 0.13 23.19
CA LEU A 130 -20.99 0.23 23.99
C LEU A 130 -21.02 1.42 24.97
N ASN A 131 -21.56 2.55 24.53
CA ASN A 131 -21.55 3.82 25.29
C ASN A 131 -20.16 4.19 25.82
N LEU A 132 -19.15 4.14 24.93
CA LEU A 132 -17.76 4.47 25.19
C LEU A 132 -17.43 5.80 24.51
N PRO A 133 -17.42 6.93 25.22
CA PRO A 133 -17.21 8.25 24.61
C PRO A 133 -15.81 8.44 24.00
N GLU A 134 -14.82 7.65 24.44
CA GLU A 134 -13.48 7.63 23.91
C GLU A 134 -13.32 6.82 22.59
N ALA A 135 -14.36 6.10 22.17
CA ALA A 135 -14.34 5.24 20.99
C ALA A 135 -15.20 5.82 19.87
N ALA A 136 -14.61 5.98 18.68
CA ALA A 136 -15.33 6.39 17.48
C ALA A 136 -15.15 5.33 16.38
N PHE A 137 -16.25 4.74 15.93
CA PHE A 137 -16.27 3.78 14.83
C PHE A 137 -16.53 4.49 13.51
N TYR A 138 -15.73 4.14 12.51
CA TYR A 138 -15.81 4.71 11.16
C TYR A 138 -16.09 3.59 10.16
N PRO A 139 -17.35 3.44 9.68
CA PRO A 139 -17.70 2.45 8.68
C PRO A 139 -16.86 2.61 7.40
N GLY A 140 -16.41 1.50 6.86
CA GLY A 140 -15.69 1.41 5.59
C GLY A 140 -16.46 0.57 4.58
N VAL A 141 -15.76 -0.13 3.68
CA VAL A 141 -16.38 -0.96 2.64
C VAL A 141 -16.47 -2.41 3.10
N GLY A 142 -17.67 -2.98 3.01
CA GLY A 142 -17.94 -4.36 3.41
C GLY A 142 -17.56 -4.58 4.88
N TYR A 143 -16.75 -5.58 5.15
CA TYR A 143 -16.34 -5.98 6.50
C TYR A 143 -15.21 -5.12 7.10
N ARG A 144 -14.62 -4.17 6.36
CA ARG A 144 -13.41 -3.39 6.73
C ARG A 144 -13.77 -2.02 7.24
N HIS A 145 -13.51 -1.75 8.51
CA HIS A 145 -13.81 -0.49 9.19
C HIS A 145 -12.61 -0.04 10.02
N LEU A 146 -12.73 1.14 10.62
CA LEU A 146 -11.74 1.67 11.55
C LEU A 146 -12.38 2.02 12.89
N LEU A 147 -11.63 1.83 13.96
CA LEU A 147 -11.92 2.32 15.29
C LEU A 147 -10.82 3.33 15.67
N VAL A 148 -11.23 4.54 16.03
CA VAL A 148 -10.36 5.52 16.71
C VAL A 148 -10.67 5.47 18.20
N LEU A 149 -9.64 5.29 19.02
CA LEU A 149 -9.76 5.08 20.45
C LEU A 149 -8.73 5.94 21.19
N ARG A 150 -9.21 6.86 22.02
CA ARG A 150 -8.33 7.69 22.84
C ARG A 150 -7.75 6.92 24.02
N GLY A 151 -6.45 7.03 24.25
CA GLY A 151 -5.79 6.40 25.39
C GLY A 151 -4.38 5.90 25.08
N ASP A 152 -3.85 5.04 25.94
CA ASP A 152 -2.50 4.47 25.81
C ASP A 152 -2.59 2.95 25.57
N TYR A 153 -2.35 2.53 24.36
CA TYR A 153 -2.51 1.16 23.88
C TYR A 153 -1.18 0.59 23.37
N LYS A 154 -0.38 -0.02 24.24
CA LYS A 154 0.78 -0.81 23.84
C LYS A 154 0.38 -2.28 23.74
N VAL A 155 -0.33 -2.61 22.68
CA VAL A 155 -0.94 -3.92 22.48
C VAL A 155 -0.31 -4.67 21.30
N THR A 156 -0.32 -5.99 21.40
CA THR A 156 -0.07 -6.92 20.28
C THR A 156 -1.41 -7.45 19.82
N THR A 157 -1.65 -7.41 18.52
CA THR A 157 -2.87 -7.92 17.87
C THR A 157 -2.51 -8.84 16.70
N THR A 158 -3.42 -9.70 16.31
CA THR A 158 -3.23 -10.66 15.22
C THR A 158 -4.23 -10.39 14.10
N PRO A 159 -3.81 -10.33 12.82
CA PRO A 159 -4.72 -10.21 11.69
C PRO A 159 -5.70 -11.39 11.61
N PRO A 160 -7.01 -11.17 11.38
CA PRO A 160 -8.00 -12.24 11.42
C PRO A 160 -7.84 -13.27 10.31
N HIS A 161 -7.32 -12.88 9.15
CA HIS A 161 -7.05 -13.79 8.02
C HIS A 161 -5.91 -14.78 8.28
N GLN A 162 -5.03 -14.51 9.25
CA GLN A 162 -3.93 -15.41 9.63
C GLN A 162 -4.36 -16.51 10.61
N ILE A 163 -5.57 -16.41 11.17
CA ILE A 163 -6.07 -17.32 12.22
C ILE A 163 -7.34 -18.06 11.82
N LEU A 164 -7.61 -18.16 10.52
CA LEU A 164 -8.74 -18.96 10.02
C LEU A 164 -8.59 -20.42 10.50
N GLY A 165 -9.69 -21.01 10.99
CA GLY A 165 -9.73 -22.35 11.56
C GLY A 165 -9.09 -22.49 12.96
N GLN A 166 -8.62 -21.38 13.57
CA GLN A 166 -7.99 -21.40 14.90
C GLN A 166 -8.92 -20.84 15.97
N LYS A 167 -8.64 -21.18 17.23
CA LYS A 167 -9.40 -20.64 18.38
C LYS A 167 -9.14 -19.13 18.53
N ALA A 168 -10.17 -18.33 18.38
CA ALA A 168 -10.07 -16.87 18.48
C ALA A 168 -9.56 -16.39 19.85
N ALA A 169 -9.86 -17.13 20.92
CA ALA A 169 -9.43 -16.80 22.27
C ALA A 169 -7.90 -16.75 22.44
N ASP A 170 -7.15 -17.57 21.68
CA ASP A 170 -5.69 -17.66 21.75
C ASP A 170 -5.00 -16.45 21.09
N HIS A 171 -5.76 -15.67 20.30
CA HIS A 171 -5.26 -14.56 19.49
C HIS A 171 -5.84 -13.20 19.86
N LEU A 172 -6.56 -13.14 20.99
CA LEU A 172 -7.12 -11.87 21.49
C LEU A 172 -6.00 -10.86 21.80
N PRO A 173 -6.28 -9.54 21.64
CA PRO A 173 -5.31 -8.50 21.96
C PRO A 173 -4.66 -8.69 23.32
N SER A 174 -3.34 -8.51 23.42
CA SER A 174 -2.56 -8.62 24.64
C SER A 174 -1.70 -7.38 24.89
N GLY A 175 -1.21 -7.18 26.10
CA GLY A 175 -0.42 -6.02 26.48
C GLY A 175 -1.23 -4.91 27.16
N ARG A 176 -0.59 -3.74 27.35
CA ARG A 176 -1.20 -2.60 28.07
C ARG A 176 -2.35 -2.01 27.26
N GLY A 177 -3.53 -1.84 27.89
CA GLY A 177 -4.75 -1.36 27.24
C GLY A 177 -5.59 -2.44 26.58
N SER A 178 -5.12 -3.68 26.47
CA SER A 178 -5.83 -4.78 25.80
C SER A 178 -7.18 -5.13 26.42
N LYS A 179 -7.41 -4.82 27.69
CA LYS A 179 -8.68 -5.08 28.37
C LYS A 179 -9.86 -4.37 27.68
N VAL A 180 -9.68 -3.11 27.28
CA VAL A 180 -10.72 -2.34 26.57
C VAL A 180 -11.04 -2.96 25.21
N LEU A 181 -10.01 -3.37 24.48
CA LEU A 181 -10.19 -4.01 23.16
C LEU A 181 -10.93 -5.36 23.28
N ARG A 182 -10.55 -6.18 24.26
CA ARG A 182 -11.24 -7.45 24.55
C ARG A 182 -12.68 -7.23 24.96
N GLU A 183 -12.97 -6.18 25.73
CA GLU A 183 -14.33 -5.83 26.11
C GLU A 183 -15.17 -5.41 24.91
N ILE A 184 -14.62 -4.59 23.99
CA ILE A 184 -15.30 -4.21 22.75
C ILE A 184 -15.60 -5.47 21.91
N ILE A 185 -14.62 -6.38 21.73
CA ILE A 185 -14.79 -7.63 20.99
C ILE A 185 -15.89 -8.48 21.65
N ALA A 186 -15.84 -8.69 22.96
CA ALA A 186 -16.82 -9.52 23.66
C ALA A 186 -18.23 -8.94 23.60
N ARG A 187 -18.39 -7.62 23.82
CA ARG A 187 -19.68 -6.95 23.77
C ARG A 187 -20.26 -6.91 22.36
N SER A 188 -19.42 -6.80 21.31
CA SER A 188 -19.90 -6.89 19.95
C SER A 188 -20.61 -8.22 19.67
N GLY A 189 -20.04 -9.34 20.17
CA GLY A 189 -20.67 -10.65 20.05
C GLY A 189 -22.05 -10.72 20.70
N GLN A 190 -22.20 -10.13 21.89
CA GLN A 190 -23.46 -10.08 22.60
C GLN A 190 -24.53 -9.23 21.84
N LEU A 191 -24.12 -8.07 21.33
CA LEU A 191 -25.04 -7.17 20.62
C LEU A 191 -25.42 -7.74 19.23
N PHE A 192 -24.52 -8.37 18.54
CA PHE A 192 -24.76 -8.92 17.21
C PHE A 192 -25.59 -10.22 17.25
N ALA A 193 -25.56 -10.96 18.34
CA ALA A 193 -26.35 -12.18 18.50
C ALA A 193 -27.86 -11.96 18.30
N GLY A 194 -28.39 -10.81 18.74
CA GLY A 194 -29.80 -10.42 18.62
C GLY A 194 -30.13 -9.55 17.40
N SER A 195 -29.19 -9.32 16.49
CA SER A 195 -29.41 -8.45 15.32
C SER A 195 -30.32 -9.13 14.28
N GLU A 196 -31.31 -8.40 13.77
CA GLU A 196 -32.18 -8.84 12.66
C GLU A 196 -31.35 -9.09 11.40
N ILE A 197 -30.30 -8.29 11.13
CA ILE A 197 -29.39 -8.47 10.01
C ILE A 197 -28.79 -9.88 10.04
N ASN A 198 -28.25 -10.28 11.18
CA ASN A 198 -27.66 -11.60 11.34
C ASN A 198 -28.68 -12.74 11.30
N THR A 199 -29.92 -12.47 11.66
CA THR A 199 -31.04 -13.44 11.53
C THR A 199 -31.33 -13.71 10.06
N VAL A 200 -31.48 -12.65 9.26
CA VAL A 200 -31.72 -12.75 7.81
C VAL A 200 -30.54 -13.45 7.11
N ARG A 201 -29.29 -13.09 7.45
CA ARG A 201 -28.12 -13.73 6.85
C ARG A 201 -28.07 -15.24 7.12
N ARG A 202 -28.39 -15.68 8.35
CA ARG A 202 -28.47 -17.12 8.66
C ARG A 202 -29.59 -17.83 7.86
N GLU A 203 -30.76 -17.19 7.71
CA GLU A 203 -31.87 -17.73 6.91
C GLU A 203 -31.51 -17.88 5.43
N LEU A 204 -30.64 -16.98 4.92
CA LEU A 204 -30.10 -17.04 3.55
C LEU A 204 -28.91 -18.01 3.40
N GLY A 205 -28.43 -18.61 4.48
CA GLY A 205 -27.25 -19.47 4.47
C GLY A 205 -25.92 -18.73 4.35
N GLU A 206 -25.91 -17.44 4.67
CA GLU A 206 -24.72 -16.60 4.67
C GLU A 206 -24.07 -16.53 6.05
N ASN A 207 -22.76 -16.36 6.09
CA ASN A 207 -22.03 -16.19 7.35
C ASN A 207 -22.45 -14.88 8.04
N PRO A 208 -22.98 -14.93 9.31
CA PRO A 208 -23.31 -13.74 10.06
C PRO A 208 -22.06 -13.03 10.58
N ALA A 209 -22.12 -11.72 10.79
CA ALA A 209 -21.12 -11.00 11.55
C ALA A 209 -21.32 -11.26 13.04
N THR A 210 -20.51 -12.13 13.63
CA THR A 210 -20.69 -12.53 15.06
C THR A 210 -19.85 -11.69 16.02
N SER A 211 -18.83 -10.97 15.54
CA SER A 211 -17.98 -10.12 16.36
C SER A 211 -17.26 -9.06 15.51
N VAL A 212 -16.72 -8.02 16.16
CA VAL A 212 -15.65 -7.22 15.57
C VAL A 212 -14.31 -7.87 15.93
N TRP A 213 -13.29 -7.63 15.06
CA TRP A 213 -11.91 -8.01 15.32
C TRP A 213 -10.99 -6.80 15.14
N LEU A 214 -10.25 -6.46 16.22
CA LEU A 214 -9.43 -5.26 16.29
C LEU A 214 -7.95 -5.62 16.09
N TRP A 215 -7.29 -4.98 15.10
CA TRP A 215 -5.92 -5.30 14.72
C TRP A 215 -5.25 -4.17 13.93
N GLY A 216 -3.95 -4.31 13.60
CA GLY A 216 -3.24 -3.40 12.72
C GLY A 216 -3.15 -1.96 13.25
N GLN A 217 -3.11 -1.83 14.57
CA GLN A 217 -3.15 -0.55 15.29
C GLN A 217 -1.94 0.32 15.06
N GLY A 218 -2.13 1.63 15.29
CA GLY A 218 -1.07 2.62 15.33
C GLY A 218 -1.58 3.99 15.75
N GLN A 219 -0.65 4.89 15.97
CA GLN A 219 -0.91 6.32 16.18
C GLN A 219 -0.63 7.08 14.89
N LYS A 220 -1.12 8.32 14.79
CA LYS A 220 -0.81 9.18 13.65
C LYS A 220 0.70 9.32 13.47
N PRO A 221 1.26 8.93 12.30
CA PRO A 221 2.69 9.10 12.05
C PRO A 221 3.10 10.57 12.10
N GLN A 222 4.23 10.86 12.74
CA GLN A 222 4.80 12.20 12.79
C GLN A 222 5.75 12.40 11.61
N LEU A 223 5.18 12.78 10.46
CA LEU A 223 5.90 13.00 9.22
C LEU A 223 6.08 14.50 8.97
N ALA A 224 7.31 14.93 8.71
CA ALA A 224 7.55 16.25 8.15
C ALA A 224 6.90 16.33 6.76
N SER A 225 6.28 17.47 6.41
CA SER A 225 5.75 17.62 5.07
C SER A 225 6.86 17.48 4.01
N PHE A 226 6.52 16.94 2.85
CA PHE A 226 7.50 16.79 1.76
C PHE A 226 8.07 18.14 1.31
N ALA A 227 7.23 19.17 1.33
CA ALA A 227 7.65 20.54 1.05
C ALA A 227 8.69 21.06 2.06
N SER A 228 8.51 20.78 3.36
CA SER A 228 9.46 21.16 4.40
C SER A 228 10.78 20.40 4.27
N LYS A 229 10.70 19.11 3.90
CA LYS A 229 11.87 18.24 3.83
C LYS A 229 12.72 18.46 2.56
N TYR A 230 12.07 18.66 1.40
CA TYR A 230 12.76 18.69 0.11
C TYR A 230 12.56 19.98 -0.69
N GLY A 231 11.80 20.95 -0.18
CA GLY A 231 11.54 22.22 -0.85
C GLY A 231 10.58 22.15 -2.04
N LEU A 232 10.05 20.97 -2.38
CA LEU A 232 9.05 20.80 -3.44
C LEU A 232 7.65 21.07 -2.87
N LYS A 233 7.00 22.13 -3.34
CA LYS A 233 5.77 22.66 -2.72
C LYS A 233 4.53 21.88 -3.09
N ARG A 234 4.49 21.28 -4.30
CA ARG A 234 3.29 20.68 -4.86
C ARG A 234 3.59 19.26 -5.31
N GLY A 235 3.09 18.30 -4.56
CA GLY A 235 3.15 16.88 -4.91
C GLY A 235 1.76 16.30 -5.11
N ALA A 236 1.64 15.29 -5.96
CA ALA A 236 0.41 14.55 -6.17
C ALA A 236 0.67 13.04 -6.27
N ALA A 237 -0.28 12.23 -5.78
CA ALA A 237 -0.27 10.79 -5.92
C ALA A 237 -1.51 10.29 -6.66
N ILE A 238 -1.29 9.38 -7.61
CA ILE A 238 -2.30 8.66 -8.37
C ILE A 238 -2.23 7.20 -7.96
N THR A 239 -3.21 6.72 -7.21
CA THR A 239 -3.26 5.36 -6.68
C THR A 239 -4.71 4.94 -6.39
N ALA A 240 -4.99 3.64 -6.43
CA ALA A 240 -6.25 3.06 -5.97
C ALA A 240 -6.19 2.58 -4.51
N VAL A 241 -5.00 2.59 -3.90
CA VAL A 241 -4.72 2.01 -2.58
C VAL A 241 -4.82 3.06 -1.49
N ASP A 242 -5.69 2.86 -0.50
CA ASP A 242 -5.89 3.82 0.59
C ASP A 242 -4.62 4.08 1.40
N LEU A 243 -3.80 3.08 1.58
CA LEU A 243 -2.55 3.19 2.30
C LEU A 243 -1.60 4.23 1.67
N VAL A 244 -1.45 4.18 0.34
CA VAL A 244 -0.64 5.14 -0.42
C VAL A 244 -1.30 6.53 -0.44
N ARG A 245 -2.64 6.59 -0.55
CA ARG A 245 -3.39 7.86 -0.41
C ARG A 245 -3.17 8.50 0.95
N GLY A 246 -3.23 7.70 2.00
CA GLY A 246 -3.03 8.17 3.38
C GLY A 246 -1.65 8.75 3.59
N LEU A 247 -0.63 8.05 3.13
CA LEU A 247 0.75 8.52 3.21
C LEU A 247 0.95 9.82 2.42
N ALA A 248 0.44 9.89 1.19
CA ALA A 248 0.49 11.10 0.36
C ALA A 248 -0.10 12.31 1.09
N ARG A 249 -1.27 12.16 1.72
CA ARG A 249 -1.90 13.24 2.50
C ARG A 249 -1.11 13.63 3.73
N LEU A 250 -0.54 12.66 4.46
CA LEU A 250 0.28 12.93 5.65
C LEU A 250 1.52 13.76 5.33
N ILE A 251 2.12 13.56 4.14
CA ILE A 251 3.28 14.34 3.70
C ILE A 251 2.90 15.64 2.96
N GLY A 252 1.59 15.96 2.89
CA GLY A 252 1.08 17.19 2.30
C GLY A 252 0.91 17.17 0.78
N TRP A 253 0.73 15.98 0.18
CA TRP A 253 0.43 15.81 -1.24
C TRP A 253 -1.06 15.69 -1.50
N ASP A 254 -1.47 16.12 -2.68
CA ASP A 254 -2.81 15.88 -3.20
C ASP A 254 -2.97 14.43 -3.68
N THR A 255 -4.20 13.93 -3.66
CA THR A 255 -4.54 12.61 -4.23
C THR A 255 -5.48 12.79 -5.41
N ILE A 256 -5.09 12.27 -6.57
CA ILE A 256 -5.86 12.37 -7.81
C ILE A 256 -6.63 11.06 -8.00
N ALA A 257 -7.95 11.16 -8.00
CA ALA A 257 -8.84 10.04 -8.31
C ALA A 257 -8.93 9.81 -9.81
N VAL A 258 -8.88 8.56 -10.22
CA VAL A 258 -9.03 8.14 -11.62
C VAL A 258 -10.20 7.18 -11.71
N GLU A 259 -11.15 7.47 -12.58
CA GLU A 259 -12.31 6.60 -12.82
C GLU A 259 -11.86 5.23 -13.36
N GLY A 260 -12.41 4.17 -12.77
CA GLY A 260 -12.03 2.79 -13.11
C GLY A 260 -10.65 2.37 -12.60
N ALA A 261 -9.97 3.20 -11.79
CA ALA A 261 -8.77 2.77 -11.09
C ALA A 261 -9.15 1.86 -9.93
N THR A 262 -8.72 0.61 -10.02
CA THR A 262 -8.83 -0.41 -8.96
C THR A 262 -7.44 -0.78 -8.46
N ALA A 263 -7.39 -1.52 -7.36
CA ALA A 263 -6.17 -2.17 -6.88
C ALA A 263 -5.96 -3.54 -7.56
N TRP A 264 -6.74 -3.89 -8.59
CA TRP A 264 -6.78 -5.19 -9.23
C TRP A 264 -6.25 -5.16 -10.68
N LEU A 265 -6.19 -6.33 -11.32
CA LEU A 265 -5.66 -6.51 -12.67
C LEU A 265 -6.43 -5.74 -13.77
N ASP A 266 -7.69 -5.45 -13.54
CA ASP A 266 -8.59 -4.71 -14.44
C ASP A 266 -8.52 -3.18 -14.28
N THR A 267 -7.58 -2.69 -13.49
CA THR A 267 -7.40 -1.25 -13.24
C THR A 267 -7.25 -0.46 -14.55
N ASN A 268 -7.75 0.78 -14.54
CA ASN A 268 -7.61 1.70 -15.68
C ASN A 268 -6.18 2.25 -15.80
N TYR A 269 -5.27 1.45 -16.37
CA TYR A 269 -3.86 1.85 -16.58
C TYR A 269 -3.75 3.13 -17.44
N ALA A 270 -4.52 3.22 -18.53
CA ALA A 270 -4.50 4.35 -19.43
C ALA A 270 -5.00 5.64 -18.74
N GLY A 271 -6.05 5.53 -17.92
CA GLY A 271 -6.55 6.64 -17.12
C GLY A 271 -5.51 7.13 -16.09
N LYS A 272 -4.79 6.21 -15.42
CA LYS A 272 -3.69 6.58 -14.49
C LYS A 272 -2.57 7.32 -15.22
N GLY A 273 -2.16 6.84 -16.40
CA GLY A 273 -1.15 7.51 -17.23
C GLY A 273 -1.60 8.89 -17.72
N ALA A 274 -2.83 9.01 -18.21
CA ALA A 274 -3.39 10.30 -18.65
C ALA A 274 -3.48 11.31 -17.51
N ALA A 275 -3.94 10.89 -16.33
CA ALA A 275 -3.98 11.75 -15.15
C ALA A 275 -2.58 12.21 -14.71
N ALA A 276 -1.57 11.35 -14.84
CA ALA A 276 -0.17 11.71 -14.53
C ALA A 276 0.38 12.74 -15.53
N VAL A 277 0.11 12.57 -16.82
CA VAL A 277 0.49 13.53 -17.88
C VAL A 277 -0.10 14.91 -17.61
N GLU A 278 -1.37 14.98 -17.23
CA GLU A 278 -2.04 16.23 -16.87
C GLU A 278 -1.43 16.83 -15.58
N ALA A 279 -1.23 16.00 -14.56
CA ALA A 279 -0.71 16.42 -13.26
C ALA A 279 0.69 17.02 -13.35
N ILE A 280 1.56 16.54 -14.23
CA ILE A 280 2.92 17.11 -14.44
C ILE A 280 2.88 18.61 -14.73
N SER A 281 1.87 19.11 -15.42
CA SER A 281 1.72 20.55 -15.68
C SER A 281 1.53 21.35 -14.39
N ASN A 282 0.83 20.79 -13.41
CA ASN A 282 0.36 21.48 -12.22
C ASN A 282 1.17 21.20 -10.95
N TYR A 283 1.92 20.10 -10.89
CA TYR A 283 2.68 19.66 -9.72
C TYR A 283 4.19 19.64 -9.99
N ASP A 284 4.98 19.76 -8.94
CA ASP A 284 6.44 19.65 -9.00
C ASP A 284 6.86 18.18 -9.08
N ILE A 285 6.14 17.32 -8.36
CA ILE A 285 6.38 15.86 -8.31
C ILE A 285 5.05 15.10 -8.39
N VAL A 286 5.01 14.07 -9.23
CA VAL A 286 3.84 13.19 -9.40
C VAL A 286 4.27 11.74 -9.17
N LEU A 287 3.54 11.04 -8.30
CA LEU A 287 3.70 9.61 -8.05
C LEU A 287 2.53 8.84 -8.69
N VAL A 288 2.83 7.80 -9.44
CA VAL A 288 1.84 6.84 -9.96
C VAL A 288 2.13 5.47 -9.39
N HIS A 289 1.17 4.94 -8.66
CA HIS A 289 1.23 3.63 -8.05
C HIS A 289 0.22 2.68 -8.71
N VAL A 290 0.66 1.47 -9.07
CA VAL A 290 -0.17 0.46 -9.71
C VAL A 290 0.02 -0.88 -9.03
N GLU A 291 -0.98 -1.35 -8.29
CA GLU A 291 -1.01 -2.55 -7.46
C GLU A 291 -1.06 -3.87 -8.25
N ALA A 292 -1.50 -3.83 -9.48
CA ALA A 292 -1.83 -5.03 -10.26
C ALA A 292 -0.75 -6.11 -10.33
N PRO A 293 0.57 -5.81 -10.42
CA PRO A 293 1.61 -6.86 -10.39
C PRO A 293 1.69 -7.57 -9.03
N ASP A 294 1.46 -6.86 -7.92
CA ASP A 294 1.44 -7.41 -6.57
C ASP A 294 0.27 -8.39 -6.39
N GLU A 295 -0.92 -7.99 -6.76
CA GLU A 295 -2.12 -8.82 -6.70
C GLU A 295 -2.01 -10.07 -7.59
N ALA A 296 -1.42 -9.95 -8.78
CA ALA A 296 -1.11 -11.10 -9.63
C ALA A 296 -0.15 -12.08 -8.92
N SER A 297 0.82 -11.55 -8.18
CA SER A 297 1.80 -12.33 -7.43
C SER A 297 1.16 -13.08 -6.26
N HIS A 298 0.32 -12.41 -5.47
CA HIS A 298 -0.45 -13.03 -4.39
C HIS A 298 -1.38 -14.15 -4.89
N ALA A 299 -1.92 -13.99 -6.10
CA ALA A 299 -2.67 -15.06 -6.78
C ALA A 299 -1.76 -16.16 -7.34
N GLY A 300 -0.44 -15.98 -7.38
CA GLY A 300 0.50 -16.89 -8.04
C GLY A 300 0.33 -16.91 -9.57
N ASN A 301 -0.21 -15.84 -10.15
CA ASN A 301 -0.50 -15.76 -11.59
C ASN A 301 0.61 -15.03 -12.35
N ILE A 302 1.63 -15.79 -12.74
CA ILE A 302 2.82 -15.30 -13.43
C ILE A 302 2.46 -14.56 -14.73
N ALA A 303 1.56 -15.14 -15.53
CA ALA A 303 1.17 -14.55 -16.81
C ALA A 303 0.44 -13.20 -16.64
N ALA A 304 -0.39 -13.07 -15.61
CA ALA A 304 -1.05 -11.81 -15.27
C ALA A 304 -0.04 -10.77 -14.75
N LYS A 305 0.96 -11.16 -13.95
CA LYS A 305 2.04 -10.28 -13.48
C LYS A 305 2.81 -9.68 -14.65
N VAL A 306 3.26 -10.51 -15.60
CA VAL A 306 3.95 -10.05 -16.81
C VAL A 306 3.08 -9.07 -17.61
N LYS A 307 1.81 -9.40 -17.85
CA LYS A 307 0.88 -8.50 -18.56
C LYS A 307 0.64 -7.17 -17.83
N ALA A 308 0.56 -7.19 -16.51
CA ALA A 308 0.40 -5.98 -15.72
C ALA A 308 1.64 -5.07 -15.84
N ILE A 309 2.84 -5.63 -15.80
CA ILE A 309 4.09 -4.90 -15.99
C ILE A 309 4.13 -4.26 -17.40
N GLU A 310 3.78 -5.02 -18.46
CA GLU A 310 3.72 -4.52 -19.83
C GLU A 310 2.66 -3.40 -19.99
N ALA A 311 1.52 -3.53 -19.32
CA ALA A 311 0.47 -2.51 -19.34
C ALA A 311 0.93 -1.21 -18.64
N ILE A 312 1.66 -1.31 -17.53
CA ILE A 312 2.26 -0.15 -16.84
C ILE A 312 3.31 0.51 -17.74
N ASP A 313 4.19 -0.27 -18.35
CA ASP A 313 5.18 0.27 -19.29
C ASP A 313 4.51 1.08 -20.41
N ARG A 314 3.53 0.46 -21.08
CA ARG A 314 2.87 1.03 -22.25
C ARG A 314 1.99 2.24 -21.91
N HIS A 315 1.18 2.15 -20.85
CA HIS A 315 0.12 3.10 -20.58
C HIS A 315 0.46 4.14 -19.52
N VAL A 316 1.51 3.91 -18.72
CA VAL A 316 1.94 4.83 -17.67
C VAL A 316 3.35 5.36 -17.96
N VAL A 317 4.37 4.49 -18.03
CA VAL A 317 5.77 4.93 -18.20
C VAL A 317 5.96 5.67 -19.51
N GLY A 318 5.51 5.12 -20.63
CA GLY A 318 5.67 5.74 -21.95
C GLY A 318 5.08 7.15 -22.04
N PRO A 319 3.79 7.35 -21.77
CA PRO A 319 3.18 8.68 -21.81
C PRO A 319 3.80 9.67 -20.83
N VAL A 320 4.14 9.24 -19.61
CA VAL A 320 4.78 10.10 -18.59
C VAL A 320 6.19 10.51 -19.03
N LEU A 321 7.00 9.58 -19.53
CA LEU A 321 8.34 9.88 -20.04
C LEU A 321 8.30 10.85 -21.23
N GLN A 322 7.37 10.64 -22.18
CA GLN A 322 7.17 11.53 -23.30
C GLN A 322 6.77 12.94 -22.83
N ARG A 323 5.85 13.04 -21.87
CA ARG A 323 5.40 14.31 -21.30
C ARG A 323 6.54 15.04 -20.58
N LEU A 324 7.36 14.32 -19.81
CA LEU A 324 8.50 14.89 -19.11
C LEU A 324 9.55 15.42 -20.09
N LYS A 325 9.85 14.69 -21.16
CA LYS A 325 10.78 15.15 -22.21
C LYS A 325 10.34 16.45 -22.88
N ALA A 326 9.04 16.71 -22.96
CA ALA A 326 8.49 17.96 -23.48
C ALA A 326 8.76 19.18 -22.59
N GLU A 327 9.17 19.01 -21.33
CA GLU A 327 9.63 20.09 -20.44
C GLU A 327 11.00 20.67 -20.88
N GLY A 328 11.72 19.96 -21.75
CA GLY A 328 13.04 20.33 -22.22
C GLY A 328 14.19 19.68 -21.41
N GLU A 329 15.35 19.62 -22.04
CA GLU A 329 16.54 19.05 -21.42
C GLU A 329 16.92 19.79 -20.13
N GLY A 330 17.26 19.03 -19.07
CA GLY A 330 17.64 19.61 -17.79
C GLY A 330 16.47 20.02 -16.88
N HIS A 331 15.24 19.85 -17.31
CA HIS A 331 14.05 20.33 -16.55
C HIS A 331 13.18 19.22 -15.98
N TRP A 332 13.56 17.96 -16.09
CA TRP A 332 12.80 16.82 -15.60
C TRP A 332 13.67 15.68 -15.08
N ARG A 333 13.08 14.82 -14.22
CA ARG A 333 13.60 13.49 -13.85
C ARG A 333 12.47 12.51 -13.71
N ILE A 334 12.75 11.24 -14.00
CA ILE A 334 11.87 10.11 -13.78
C ILE A 334 12.56 9.05 -12.91
N LEU A 335 11.81 8.44 -12.02
CA LEU A 335 12.20 7.29 -11.21
C LEU A 335 11.18 6.19 -11.43
N VAL A 336 11.63 4.99 -11.81
CA VAL A 336 10.77 3.80 -11.96
C VAL A 336 11.34 2.72 -11.06
N LEU A 337 10.51 2.18 -10.16
CA LEU A 337 10.92 1.09 -9.26
C LEU A 337 9.70 0.35 -8.70
N PRO A 338 9.78 -0.97 -8.46
CA PRO A 338 8.91 -1.65 -7.51
C PRO A 338 9.20 -1.15 -6.09
N ASP A 339 8.20 -1.20 -5.23
CA ASP A 339 8.40 -0.87 -3.80
C ASP A 339 9.03 -2.03 -3.02
N HIS A 340 8.60 -3.26 -3.30
CA HIS A 340 9.16 -4.51 -2.76
C HIS A 340 9.03 -5.65 -3.78
N PRO A 341 9.73 -6.79 -3.57
CA PRO A 341 9.45 -8.01 -4.29
C PRO A 341 8.22 -8.71 -3.71
N THR A 342 7.40 -9.28 -4.61
CA THR A 342 6.32 -10.22 -4.25
C THR A 342 6.46 -11.46 -5.14
N PRO A 343 7.33 -12.42 -4.76
CA PRO A 343 7.55 -13.59 -5.59
C PRO A 343 6.29 -14.43 -5.79
N CYS A 344 5.95 -14.73 -7.04
CA CYS A 344 4.81 -15.57 -7.39
C CYS A 344 4.87 -16.96 -6.76
N ALA A 345 6.08 -17.47 -6.51
CA ALA A 345 6.30 -18.78 -5.90
C ALA A 345 5.87 -18.84 -4.41
N THR A 346 6.16 -17.79 -3.66
CA THR A 346 5.82 -17.70 -2.22
C THR A 346 4.49 -16.99 -1.97
N ARG A 347 4.04 -16.13 -2.91
CA ARG A 347 2.83 -15.31 -2.82
C ARG A 347 2.82 -14.37 -1.62
N ASP A 348 3.99 -13.95 -1.20
CA ASP A 348 4.18 -13.07 -0.04
C ASP A 348 5.32 -12.10 -0.30
N HIS A 349 5.31 -10.97 0.40
CA HIS A 349 6.31 -9.93 0.24
C HIS A 349 7.67 -10.36 0.81
N THR A 350 8.77 -9.90 0.20
CA THR A 350 10.12 -10.11 0.74
C THR A 350 10.85 -8.79 0.98
N ARG A 351 12.05 -8.86 1.59
CA ARG A 351 12.90 -7.70 1.92
C ARG A 351 14.07 -7.53 0.96
N ASP A 352 14.11 -8.33 -0.09
CA ASP A 352 15.21 -8.28 -1.03
C ASP A 352 15.27 -6.91 -1.71
N PRO A 353 16.46 -6.46 -2.14
CA PRO A 353 16.58 -5.24 -2.90
C PRO A 353 15.79 -5.30 -4.21
N VAL A 354 15.18 -4.18 -4.59
CA VAL A 354 14.47 -4.04 -5.85
C VAL A 354 15.28 -3.23 -6.85
N PRO A 355 15.10 -3.44 -8.17
CA PRO A 355 15.68 -2.58 -9.18
C PRO A 355 15.03 -1.20 -9.17
N PHE A 356 15.80 -0.14 -9.43
CA PHE A 356 15.29 1.17 -9.77
C PHE A 356 16.00 1.75 -10.96
N ALA A 357 15.31 2.48 -11.82
CA ALA A 357 15.88 3.24 -12.92
C ALA A 357 15.58 4.72 -12.75
N ILE A 358 16.58 5.54 -13.01
CA ILE A 358 16.50 6.99 -12.94
C ILE A 358 17.04 7.61 -14.23
N ALA A 359 16.34 8.58 -14.80
CA ALA A 359 16.79 9.35 -15.97
C ALA A 359 16.43 10.83 -15.86
N GLY A 360 17.07 11.66 -16.66
CA GLY A 360 16.82 13.09 -16.79
C GLY A 360 17.96 13.96 -16.27
N ALA A 361 17.63 15.16 -15.81
CA ALA A 361 18.60 16.21 -15.46
C ALA A 361 19.66 15.76 -14.47
N GLY A 362 20.93 15.89 -14.84
CA GLY A 362 22.09 15.56 -13.99
C GLY A 362 22.36 14.06 -13.81
N VAL A 363 21.51 13.18 -14.34
CA VAL A 363 21.73 11.74 -14.25
C VAL A 363 22.77 11.30 -15.26
N LYS A 364 23.83 10.64 -14.78
CA LYS A 364 24.88 10.12 -15.65
C LYS A 364 24.38 8.87 -16.38
N ARG A 365 24.39 8.92 -17.71
CA ARG A 365 24.05 7.78 -18.54
C ARG A 365 25.12 6.69 -18.46
N VAL A 366 24.68 5.43 -18.28
CA VAL A 366 25.54 4.24 -18.31
C VAL A 366 25.21 3.42 -19.56
N VAL A 367 26.03 3.55 -20.60
CA VAL A 367 25.75 3.03 -21.96
C VAL A 367 25.63 1.51 -22.04
N THR A 368 26.21 0.79 -21.09
CA THR A 368 26.19 -0.69 -21.04
C THR A 368 24.91 -1.24 -20.42
N GLN A 369 24.07 -0.41 -19.83
CA GLN A 369 22.82 -0.78 -19.18
C GLN A 369 21.66 -0.47 -20.14
N THR A 370 20.90 -1.49 -20.55
CA THR A 370 19.87 -1.33 -21.60
C THR A 370 18.52 -1.94 -21.26
N ALA A 371 18.38 -2.63 -20.13
CA ALA A 371 17.14 -3.28 -19.75
C ALA A 371 16.80 -3.05 -18.27
N PHE A 372 15.51 -2.86 -17.99
CA PHE A 372 14.99 -2.73 -16.62
C PHE A 372 14.73 -4.12 -16.05
N SER A 373 15.68 -4.65 -15.29
CA SER A 373 15.55 -5.96 -14.66
C SER A 373 16.46 -6.11 -13.45
N GLU A 374 16.14 -7.09 -12.60
CA GLU A 374 16.88 -7.40 -11.37
C GLU A 374 18.37 -7.75 -11.65
N PRO A 375 18.70 -8.62 -12.65
CA PRO A 375 20.09 -8.94 -12.92
C PRO A 375 20.91 -7.74 -13.41
N VAL A 376 20.33 -6.87 -14.26
CA VAL A 376 21.01 -5.67 -14.75
C VAL A 376 21.23 -4.68 -13.60
N ALA A 377 20.24 -4.51 -12.71
CA ALA A 377 20.36 -3.67 -11.54
C ALA A 377 21.40 -4.20 -10.55
N ALA A 378 21.41 -5.50 -10.30
CA ALA A 378 22.36 -6.14 -9.39
C ALA A 378 23.82 -6.06 -9.89
N ALA A 379 24.03 -6.04 -11.21
CA ALA A 379 25.33 -5.90 -11.83
C ALA A 379 25.83 -4.45 -11.95
N SER A 380 25.00 -3.46 -11.55
CA SER A 380 25.36 -2.04 -11.58
C SER A 380 26.30 -1.67 -10.43
N ASP A 381 26.86 -0.46 -10.49
CA ASP A 381 27.63 0.15 -9.40
C ASP A 381 26.80 1.04 -8.48
N LEU A 382 25.48 1.12 -8.70
CA LEU A 382 24.56 1.97 -7.96
C LEU A 382 23.69 1.15 -6.99
N HIS A 383 24.03 1.19 -5.71
CA HIS A 383 23.32 0.45 -4.68
C HIS A 383 22.94 1.36 -3.51
N ILE A 384 21.64 1.62 -3.36
CA ILE A 384 21.09 2.38 -2.24
C ILE A 384 20.74 1.41 -1.11
N ARG A 385 21.57 1.36 -0.07
CA ARG A 385 21.43 0.39 1.02
C ARG A 385 20.23 0.66 1.93
N ARG A 386 19.82 1.92 2.04
CA ARG A 386 18.63 2.33 2.79
C ARG A 386 17.69 3.02 1.83
N GLY A 387 16.51 2.47 1.62
CA GLY A 387 15.52 3.05 0.72
C GLY A 387 15.20 4.50 1.04
N SER A 388 15.25 4.90 2.33
CA SER A 388 15.05 6.29 2.75
C SER A 388 16.08 7.29 2.20
N ASP A 389 17.23 6.82 1.70
CA ASP A 389 18.23 7.69 1.07
C ASP A 389 17.96 7.89 -0.44
N LEU A 390 17.08 7.06 -1.03
CA LEU A 390 16.79 7.09 -2.47
C LEU A 390 16.18 8.41 -2.92
N MET A 391 15.23 8.96 -2.14
CA MET A 391 14.56 10.20 -2.51
C MET A 391 15.53 11.38 -2.53
N GLU A 392 16.43 11.49 -1.56
CA GLU A 392 17.46 12.53 -1.55
C GLU A 392 18.37 12.37 -2.76
N TYR A 393 18.83 11.14 -3.08
CA TYR A 393 19.60 10.85 -4.29
C TYR A 393 18.83 11.27 -5.54
N PHE A 394 17.56 10.87 -5.70
CA PHE A 394 16.72 11.20 -6.86
C PHE A 394 16.57 12.70 -7.08
N LEU A 395 16.43 13.47 -6.01
CA LEU A 395 16.21 14.91 -6.09
C LEU A 395 17.54 15.71 -6.24
N SER A 396 18.67 15.20 -5.74
CA SER A 396 19.95 15.93 -5.66
C SER A 396 21.01 15.51 -6.68
N VAL A 397 20.83 14.43 -7.44
CA VAL A 397 21.77 13.96 -8.48
C VAL A 397 22.22 15.12 -9.39
N ARG A 398 23.54 15.28 -9.56
CA ARG A 398 24.18 16.33 -10.37
C ARG A 398 25.17 15.72 -11.37
#